data_021a657ffdf2c76fb02366e472c019fd
#
_entry.id   021a657ffdf2c76fb02366e472c019fd
#
_cell.length_a   1.000
_cell.length_b   1.000
_cell.length_c   1.000
_cell.angle_alpha   90.00
_cell.angle_beta   90.00
_cell.angle_gamma   90.00
#
_symmetry.space_group_name_H-M   'P 1'
#
loop_
_entity.id
_entity.type
_entity.pdbx_description
1 polymer ?
#
loop_
_entity_poly.entity_id
_entity_poly.type
_entity_poly.pdbx_seq_one_letter_code
_entity_poly.pdbx_strand_id
1 'polypeptide(L)'
;MFKQPVQQWQSVIDGNHYDFLCEQEKAFTYTVTANGETATVKGGFVSMMFGFDEGFTLDGKEMRLVAVRGGMDIAYEGNYLISGKPYIARPGWVWVFVVLCISLVLMGQLLGGVVGFIGSAVCIAVSRANAPTFMRVGVCVFVTILTWALMTMFMVNMQGL
;
A
#
# COMPACT_ATOMS: atom_id res chain seq x y z
N MET A 1 -12.49 21.14 1.90
CA MET A 1 -12.73 19.77 1.42
C MET A 1 -12.01 19.66 0.10
N PHE A 2 -10.83 19.04 0.07
CA PHE A 2 -10.06 18.90 -1.17
C PHE A 2 -10.71 17.81 -2.02
N LYS A 3 -11.48 18.20 -3.04
CA LYS A 3 -11.91 17.28 -4.08
C LYS A 3 -10.67 16.90 -4.89
N GLN A 4 -10.24 15.65 -4.83
CA GLN A 4 -9.23 15.17 -5.76
C GLN A 4 -9.81 15.18 -7.18
N PRO A 5 -8.99 15.50 -8.18
CA PRO A 5 -9.48 15.54 -9.55
C PRO A 5 -10.07 14.18 -9.94
N VAL A 6 -11.21 14.25 -10.61
CA VAL A 6 -11.83 13.11 -11.28
C VAL A 6 -10.81 12.53 -12.25
N GLN A 7 -10.47 11.27 -12.08
CA GLN A 7 -9.62 10.54 -13.02
C GLN A 7 -10.49 9.72 -13.96
N GLN A 8 -10.31 9.92 -15.25
CA GLN A 8 -11.00 9.17 -16.30
C GLN A 8 -9.95 8.56 -17.24
N TRP A 9 -10.15 7.30 -17.60
CA TRP A 9 -9.32 6.62 -18.58
C TRP A 9 -10.08 5.50 -19.27
N GLN A 10 -9.58 5.11 -20.42
CA GLN A 10 -10.12 4.00 -21.21
C GLN A 10 -9.16 2.82 -21.15
N SER A 11 -9.71 1.62 -21.08
CA SER A 11 -8.93 0.39 -21.16
C SER A 11 -9.72 -0.69 -21.90
N VAL A 12 -9.01 -1.65 -22.45
CA VAL A 12 -9.61 -2.83 -23.09
C VAL A 12 -9.35 -4.03 -22.20
N ILE A 13 -10.42 -4.69 -21.74
CA ILE A 13 -10.37 -5.87 -20.90
C ILE A 13 -11.12 -6.98 -21.60
N ASP A 14 -10.46 -8.10 -21.88
CA ASP A 14 -11.03 -9.26 -22.58
C ASP A 14 -11.72 -8.90 -23.92
N GLY A 15 -11.13 -7.92 -24.65
CA GLY A 15 -11.67 -7.43 -25.91
C GLY A 15 -12.82 -6.43 -25.80
N ASN A 16 -13.30 -6.12 -24.60
CA ASN A 16 -14.34 -5.12 -24.34
C ASN A 16 -13.72 -3.77 -23.94
N HIS A 17 -14.28 -2.68 -24.46
CA HIS A 17 -13.86 -1.33 -24.08
C HIS A 17 -14.54 -0.93 -22.77
N TYR A 18 -13.75 -0.43 -21.82
CA TYR A 18 -14.20 0.11 -20.55
C TYR A 18 -13.79 1.57 -20.43
N ASP A 19 -14.77 2.43 -20.16
CA ASP A 19 -14.56 3.83 -19.77
C ASP A 19 -14.62 3.92 -18.26
N PHE A 20 -13.45 4.03 -17.60
CA PHE A 20 -13.37 4.14 -16.16
C PHE A 20 -13.43 5.59 -15.70
N LEU A 21 -14.25 5.84 -14.70
CA LEU A 21 -14.32 7.09 -13.96
C LEU A 21 -14.07 6.79 -12.48
N CYS A 22 -13.04 7.41 -11.90
CA CYS A 22 -12.72 7.28 -10.49
C CYS A 22 -12.90 8.62 -9.78
N GLU A 23 -13.80 8.67 -8.83
CA GLU A 23 -14.12 9.86 -8.04
C GLU A 23 -13.83 9.59 -6.56
N GLN A 24 -13.28 10.56 -5.87
CA GLN A 24 -13.13 10.50 -4.41
C GLN A 24 -14.34 11.15 -3.74
N GLU A 25 -15.19 10.38 -3.08
CA GLU A 25 -16.34 10.88 -2.33
C GLU A 25 -15.96 11.43 -0.97
N LYS A 26 -15.13 10.69 -0.23
CA LYS A 26 -14.64 11.04 1.11
C LYS A 26 -13.19 10.60 1.26
N ALA A 27 -12.56 10.99 2.37
CA ALA A 27 -11.24 10.47 2.70
C ALA A 27 -11.24 8.94 2.64
N PHE A 28 -10.36 8.35 1.80
CA PHE A 28 -10.21 6.90 1.60
C PHE A 28 -11.47 6.16 1.10
N THR A 29 -12.43 6.87 0.50
CA THR A 29 -13.60 6.26 -0.15
C THR A 29 -13.65 6.75 -1.59
N TYR A 30 -13.59 5.82 -2.50
CA TYR A 30 -13.59 6.07 -3.94
C TYR A 30 -14.77 5.37 -4.58
N THR A 31 -15.33 6.00 -5.58
CA THR A 31 -16.36 5.43 -6.45
C THR A 31 -15.72 5.21 -7.82
N VAL A 32 -15.74 3.98 -8.26
CA VAL A 32 -15.26 3.58 -9.60
C VAL A 32 -16.48 3.23 -10.43
N THR A 33 -16.66 3.93 -11.52
CA THR A 33 -17.72 3.67 -12.50
C THR A 33 -17.11 3.22 -13.80
N ALA A 34 -17.64 2.16 -14.41
CA ALA A 34 -17.29 1.76 -15.75
C ALA A 34 -18.53 1.24 -16.49
N ASN A 35 -18.75 1.73 -17.71
CA ASN A 35 -19.86 1.32 -18.60
C ASN A 35 -21.24 1.37 -17.92
N GLY A 36 -21.44 2.31 -16.97
CA GLY A 36 -22.71 2.48 -16.24
C GLY A 36 -22.84 1.66 -14.95
N GLU A 37 -21.95 0.70 -14.69
CA GLU A 37 -21.82 0.04 -13.39
C GLU A 37 -20.95 0.85 -12.44
N THR A 38 -21.28 0.79 -11.16
CA THR A 38 -20.58 1.58 -10.12
C THR A 38 -20.22 0.71 -8.94
N ALA A 39 -18.96 0.76 -8.53
CA ALA A 39 -18.45 0.11 -7.34
C ALA A 39 -17.89 1.12 -6.35
N THR A 40 -18.27 1.01 -5.08
CA THR A 40 -17.69 1.84 -4.00
C THR A 40 -16.56 1.08 -3.33
N VAL A 41 -15.36 1.67 -3.33
CA VAL A 41 -14.14 1.10 -2.76
C VAL A 41 -13.76 1.89 -1.50
N LYS A 42 -13.80 1.25 -0.35
CA LYS A 42 -13.50 1.87 0.95
C LYS A 42 -12.15 1.39 1.44
N GLY A 43 -11.24 2.33 1.66
CA GLY A 43 -9.96 2.04 2.31
C GLY A 43 -10.09 1.95 3.82
N GLY A 44 -9.42 0.97 4.41
CA GLY A 44 -9.28 0.82 5.85
C GLY A 44 -8.08 1.58 6.42
N PHE A 45 -7.80 1.38 7.72
CA PHE A 45 -6.64 1.96 8.42
C PHE A 45 -5.31 1.66 7.71
N VAL A 46 -5.15 0.46 7.18
CA VAL A 46 -3.95 0.03 6.44
C VAL A 46 -3.75 0.87 5.17
N SER A 47 -4.83 1.15 4.43
CA SER A 47 -4.78 1.97 3.22
C SER A 47 -4.42 3.42 3.54
N MET A 48 -4.85 3.92 4.70
CA MET A 48 -4.47 5.25 5.19
C MET A 48 -2.97 5.34 5.49
N MET A 49 -2.40 4.33 6.13
CA MET A 49 -1.02 4.34 6.63
C MET A 49 0.01 3.95 5.56
N PHE A 50 -0.33 3.01 4.69
CA PHE A 50 0.63 2.34 3.80
C PHE A 50 0.26 2.40 2.32
N GLY A 51 -0.66 3.31 1.96
CA GLY A 51 -1.13 3.50 0.60
C GLY A 51 -2.33 2.64 0.25
N PHE A 52 -3.20 3.21 -0.57
CA PHE A 52 -4.46 2.61 -0.99
C PHE A 52 -4.21 1.41 -1.91
N ASP A 53 -4.80 0.27 -1.59
CA ASP A 53 -4.72 -0.97 -2.36
C ASP A 53 -5.86 -1.89 -1.92
N GLU A 54 -7.04 -1.66 -2.48
CA GLU A 54 -8.26 -2.33 -2.06
C GLU A 54 -8.93 -3.06 -3.23
N GLY A 55 -9.43 -4.25 -2.95
CA GLY A 55 -10.18 -5.05 -3.91
C GLY A 55 -11.62 -4.56 -4.08
N PHE A 56 -12.13 -4.67 -5.29
CA PHE A 56 -13.53 -4.45 -5.62
C PHE A 56 -13.96 -5.35 -6.78
N THR A 57 -15.26 -5.54 -6.93
CA THR A 57 -15.83 -6.29 -8.05
C THR A 57 -16.63 -5.34 -8.91
N LEU A 58 -16.43 -5.41 -10.22
CA LEU A 58 -17.17 -4.65 -11.22
C LEU A 58 -17.36 -5.53 -12.44
N ASP A 59 -18.59 -5.59 -12.97
CA ASP A 59 -18.96 -6.46 -14.09
C ASP A 59 -18.54 -7.93 -13.87
N GLY A 60 -18.70 -8.42 -12.63
CA GLY A 60 -18.30 -9.77 -12.22
C GLY A 60 -16.80 -10.03 -12.19
N LYS A 61 -15.94 -9.02 -12.46
CA LYS A 61 -14.49 -9.12 -12.47
C LYS A 61 -13.90 -8.59 -11.16
N GLU A 62 -12.99 -9.36 -10.59
CA GLU A 62 -12.23 -8.90 -9.40
C GLU A 62 -11.09 -7.99 -9.84
N MET A 63 -11.12 -6.77 -9.36
CA MET A 63 -10.12 -5.74 -9.63
C MET A 63 -9.61 -5.15 -8.33
N ARG A 64 -8.51 -4.42 -8.41
CA ARG A 64 -7.98 -3.68 -7.25
C ARG A 64 -7.72 -2.22 -7.61
N LEU A 65 -8.22 -1.32 -6.78
CA LEU A 65 -7.92 0.09 -6.89
C LEU A 65 -6.65 0.40 -6.07
N VAL A 66 -5.64 0.95 -6.72
CA VAL A 66 -4.30 1.13 -6.14
C VAL A 66 -3.85 2.57 -6.30
N ALA A 67 -3.39 3.19 -5.20
CA ALA A 67 -2.73 4.49 -5.28
C ALA A 67 -1.33 4.33 -5.88
N VAL A 68 -1.08 5.06 -6.95
CA VAL A 68 0.21 5.12 -7.64
C VAL A 68 0.75 6.53 -7.65
N ARG A 69 2.02 6.70 -8.06
CA ARG A 69 2.59 8.04 -8.18
C ARG A 69 1.86 8.82 -9.29
N GLY A 70 1.08 9.80 -8.88
CA GLY A 70 0.31 10.64 -9.80
C GLY A 70 -1.20 10.39 -9.81
N GLY A 71 -1.71 9.45 -9.00
CA GLY A 71 -3.16 9.24 -8.87
C GLY A 71 -3.55 7.82 -8.49
N MET A 72 -4.62 7.34 -9.10
CA MET A 72 -5.14 5.98 -8.88
C MET A 72 -4.97 5.17 -10.18
N ASP A 73 -4.70 3.88 -10.04
CA ASP A 73 -4.68 2.91 -11.14
C ASP A 73 -5.50 1.69 -10.74
N ILE A 74 -6.00 0.96 -11.71
CA ILE A 74 -6.70 -0.31 -11.48
C ILE A 74 -5.77 -1.45 -11.88
N ALA A 75 -5.60 -2.40 -10.98
CA ALA A 75 -4.91 -3.65 -11.29
C ALA A 75 -5.94 -4.75 -11.61
N TYR A 76 -5.76 -5.39 -12.73
CA TYR A 76 -6.54 -6.53 -13.21
C TYR A 76 -5.58 -7.60 -13.76
N GLU A 77 -5.80 -8.86 -13.41
CA GLU A 77 -4.98 -10.01 -13.84
C GLU A 77 -3.46 -9.79 -13.74
N GLY A 78 -3.05 -9.16 -12.64
CA GLY A 78 -1.62 -8.95 -12.34
C GLY A 78 -0.96 -7.80 -13.09
N ASN A 79 -1.72 -6.96 -13.79
CA ASN A 79 -1.20 -5.78 -14.47
C ASN A 79 -2.01 -4.53 -14.11
N TYR A 80 -1.36 -3.39 -14.13
CA TYR A 80 -2.02 -2.09 -14.03
C TYR A 80 -2.63 -1.70 -15.38
N LEU A 81 -3.89 -1.27 -15.40
CA LEU A 81 -4.59 -0.95 -16.65
C LEU A 81 -4.10 0.33 -17.33
N ILE A 82 -3.68 1.35 -16.54
CA ILE A 82 -3.20 2.62 -17.10
C ILE A 82 -1.73 2.50 -17.51
N SER A 83 -0.89 2.02 -16.59
CA SER A 83 0.56 1.99 -16.81
C SER A 83 1.06 0.77 -17.57
N GLY A 84 0.25 -0.29 -17.69
CA GLY A 84 0.62 -1.59 -18.27
C GLY A 84 1.72 -2.34 -17.51
N LYS A 85 2.15 -1.82 -16.35
CA LYS A 85 3.21 -2.43 -15.54
C LYS A 85 2.66 -3.60 -14.73
N PRO A 86 3.51 -4.59 -14.39
CA PRO A 86 3.09 -5.68 -13.53
C PRO A 86 2.68 -5.16 -12.14
N TYR A 87 1.52 -5.59 -11.68
CA TYR A 87 1.04 -5.37 -10.33
C TYR A 87 1.55 -6.47 -9.41
N ILE A 88 2.21 -6.10 -8.34
CA ILE A 88 2.69 -7.02 -7.30
C ILE A 88 1.84 -6.79 -6.04
N ALA A 89 0.97 -7.76 -5.75
CA ALA A 89 0.15 -7.75 -4.55
C ALA A 89 1.03 -7.75 -3.29
N ARG A 90 0.54 -7.13 -2.22
CA ARG A 90 1.20 -7.19 -0.91
C ARG A 90 1.19 -8.64 -0.38
N PRO A 91 2.34 -9.28 -0.19
CA PRO A 91 2.35 -10.64 0.33
C PRO A 91 2.02 -10.64 1.83
N GLY A 92 1.28 -11.67 2.29
CA GLY A 92 0.84 -11.75 3.68
C GLY A 92 1.99 -11.78 4.71
N TRP A 93 3.16 -12.32 4.34
CA TRP A 93 4.32 -12.40 5.23
C TRP A 93 4.88 -11.04 5.65
N VAL A 94 4.66 -9.96 4.86
CA VAL A 94 5.17 -8.62 5.19
C VAL A 94 4.59 -8.10 6.50
N TRP A 95 3.38 -8.50 6.86
CA TRP A 95 2.72 -8.04 8.07
C TRP A 95 3.44 -8.46 9.35
N VAL A 96 4.17 -9.56 9.33
CA VAL A 96 5.02 -9.99 10.45
C VAL A 96 6.07 -8.90 10.75
N PHE A 97 6.75 -8.40 9.71
CA PHE A 97 7.76 -7.36 9.85
C PHE A 97 7.16 -6.01 10.24
N VAL A 98 5.98 -5.68 9.69
CA VAL A 98 5.25 -4.46 10.06
C VAL A 98 4.90 -4.47 11.55
N VAL A 99 4.36 -5.56 12.07
CA VAL A 99 4.04 -5.71 13.49
C VAL A 99 5.31 -5.61 14.36
N LEU A 100 6.40 -6.27 13.97
CA LEU A 100 7.68 -6.21 14.67
C LEU A 100 8.27 -4.79 14.69
N CYS A 101 8.15 -4.04 13.60
CA CYS A 101 8.61 -2.64 13.56
C CYS A 101 7.70 -1.72 14.40
N ILE A 102 6.36 -1.86 14.27
CA ILE A 102 5.42 -1.03 15.03
C ILE A 102 5.52 -1.30 16.55
N SER A 103 5.87 -2.53 16.97
CA SER A 103 6.04 -2.86 18.39
C SER A 103 7.12 -2.01 19.10
N LEU A 104 8.02 -1.35 18.36
CA LEU A 104 8.97 -0.37 18.91
C LEU A 104 8.29 0.82 19.61
N VAL A 105 7.02 1.11 19.30
CA VAL A 105 6.21 2.10 20.05
C VAL A 105 6.18 1.77 21.54
N LEU A 106 6.13 0.48 21.90
CA LEU A 106 6.10 0.04 23.30
C LEU A 106 7.40 0.32 24.05
N MET A 107 8.54 0.42 23.34
CA MET A 107 9.84 0.70 23.94
C MET A 107 10.13 2.19 24.01
N GLY A 108 9.88 2.93 22.96
CA GLY A 108 10.34 4.31 22.81
C GLY A 108 9.21 5.33 22.59
N GLN A 109 7.97 4.98 22.90
CA GLN A 109 6.81 5.88 22.74
C GLN A 109 6.82 6.57 21.36
N LEU A 110 6.92 7.92 21.34
CA LEU A 110 6.87 8.69 20.10
C LEU A 110 8.05 8.36 19.15
N LEU A 111 9.27 8.29 19.66
CA LEU A 111 10.45 7.99 18.84
C LEU A 111 10.43 6.55 18.31
N GLY A 112 10.06 5.59 19.15
CA GLY A 112 9.86 4.21 18.74
C GLY A 112 8.77 4.08 17.67
N GLY A 113 7.70 4.90 17.79
CA GLY A 113 6.64 4.98 16.80
C GLY A 113 7.12 5.48 15.44
N VAL A 114 7.90 6.55 15.41
CA VAL A 114 8.46 7.13 14.17
C VAL A 114 9.41 6.14 13.48
N VAL A 115 10.36 5.58 14.23
CA VAL A 115 11.34 4.62 13.71
C VAL A 115 10.65 3.36 13.23
N GLY A 116 9.69 2.82 13.98
CA GLY A 116 8.91 1.65 13.62
C GLY A 116 8.04 1.88 12.39
N PHE A 117 7.44 3.07 12.26
CA PHE A 117 6.66 3.44 11.07
C PHE A 117 7.52 3.48 9.81
N ILE A 118 8.71 4.12 9.89
CA ILE A 118 9.66 4.17 8.77
C ILE A 118 10.09 2.75 8.38
N GLY A 119 10.48 1.90 9.34
CA GLY A 119 10.84 0.51 9.08
C GLY A 119 9.71 -0.28 8.40
N SER A 120 8.47 -0.11 8.88
CA SER A 120 7.28 -0.73 8.28
C SER A 120 7.04 -0.28 6.85
N ALA A 121 7.17 1.03 6.58
CA ALA A 121 7.00 1.59 5.24
C ALA A 121 8.05 1.04 4.26
N VAL A 122 9.30 0.93 4.69
CA VAL A 122 10.38 0.31 3.90
C VAL A 122 10.09 -1.16 3.61
N CYS A 123 9.67 -1.95 4.61
CA CYS A 123 9.33 -3.36 4.41
C CYS A 123 8.18 -3.54 3.40
N ILE A 124 7.14 -2.69 3.47
CA ILE A 124 6.04 -2.73 2.52
C ILE A 124 6.50 -2.33 1.11
N ALA A 125 7.33 -1.29 0.97
CA ALA A 125 7.86 -0.89 -0.32
C ALA A 125 8.72 -2.00 -0.96
N VAL A 126 9.62 -2.61 -0.18
CA VAL A 126 10.48 -3.72 -0.63
C VAL A 126 9.67 -4.97 -0.98
N SER A 127 8.59 -5.25 -0.25
CA SER A 127 7.74 -6.42 -0.51
C SER A 127 7.10 -6.42 -1.90
N ARG A 128 6.95 -5.23 -2.51
CA ARG A 128 6.42 -5.01 -3.86
C ARG A 128 7.51 -4.82 -4.94
N ALA A 129 8.77 -4.91 -4.56
CA ALA A 129 9.86 -4.79 -5.52
C ALA A 129 9.88 -5.99 -6.49
N ASN A 130 10.27 -5.75 -7.73
CA ASN A 130 10.46 -6.83 -8.71
C ASN A 130 11.78 -7.58 -8.43
N ALA A 131 11.80 -8.37 -7.37
CA ALA A 131 12.95 -9.13 -6.92
C ALA A 131 12.53 -10.51 -6.39
N PRO A 132 13.41 -11.49 -6.34
CA PRO A 132 13.12 -12.81 -5.76
C PRO A 132 12.63 -12.70 -4.30
N THR A 133 11.70 -13.55 -3.91
CA THR A 133 11.07 -13.48 -2.57
C THR A 133 12.10 -13.56 -1.43
N PHE A 134 13.14 -14.39 -1.57
CA PHE A 134 14.18 -14.49 -0.54
C PHE A 134 14.94 -13.18 -0.32
N MET A 135 15.22 -12.42 -1.38
CA MET A 135 15.86 -11.10 -1.26
C MET A 135 14.94 -10.10 -0.57
N ARG A 136 13.66 -10.08 -0.94
CA ARG A 136 12.66 -9.20 -0.31
C ARG A 136 12.53 -9.49 1.19
N VAL A 137 12.45 -10.77 1.57
CA VAL A 137 12.41 -11.19 2.97
C VAL A 137 13.72 -10.83 3.68
N GLY A 138 14.87 -11.10 3.06
CA GLY A 138 16.19 -10.78 3.63
C GLY A 138 16.34 -9.29 3.94
N VAL A 139 15.91 -8.41 3.04
CA VAL A 139 15.92 -6.95 3.28
C VAL A 139 14.98 -6.57 4.43
N CYS A 140 13.78 -7.15 4.50
CA CYS A 140 12.85 -6.88 5.60
C CYS A 140 13.42 -7.34 6.96
N VAL A 141 14.08 -8.49 7.02
CA VAL A 141 14.79 -8.96 8.22
C VAL A 141 15.88 -7.97 8.62
N PHE A 142 16.72 -7.56 7.67
CA PHE A 142 17.79 -6.58 7.91
C PHE A 142 17.24 -5.24 8.42
N VAL A 143 16.22 -4.70 7.79
CA VAL A 143 15.57 -3.44 8.21
C VAL A 143 15.00 -3.57 9.62
N THR A 144 14.34 -4.68 9.92
CA THR A 144 13.77 -4.91 11.26
C THR A 144 14.87 -4.97 12.32
N ILE A 145 15.95 -5.72 12.09
CA ILE A 145 17.10 -5.80 13.01
C ILE A 145 17.72 -4.41 13.20
N LEU A 146 17.91 -3.67 12.11
CA LEU A 146 18.51 -2.33 12.14
C LEU A 146 17.65 -1.34 12.96
N THR A 147 16.34 -1.33 12.75
CA THR A 147 15.42 -0.45 13.49
C THR A 147 15.43 -0.78 14.98
N TRP A 148 15.47 -2.05 15.36
CA TRP A 148 15.57 -2.50 16.75
C TRP A 148 16.91 -2.14 17.37
N ALA A 149 18.02 -2.37 16.66
CA ALA A 149 19.38 -2.03 17.14
C ALA A 149 19.53 -0.52 17.37
N LEU A 150 19.08 0.31 16.44
CA LEU A 150 19.11 1.77 16.58
C LEU A 150 18.28 2.23 17.79
N MET A 151 17.09 1.67 17.99
CA MET A 151 16.24 2.04 19.11
C MET A 151 16.83 1.62 20.44
N THR A 152 17.38 0.40 20.53
CA THR A 152 18.04 -0.10 21.74
C THR A 152 19.27 0.75 22.10
N MET A 153 20.11 1.07 21.10
CA MET A 153 21.27 1.93 21.28
C MET A 153 20.88 3.33 21.80
N PHE A 154 19.81 3.89 21.23
CA PHE A 154 19.28 5.17 21.68
C PHE A 154 18.81 5.12 23.15
N MET A 155 18.06 4.09 23.51
CA MET A 155 17.55 3.92 24.90
C MET A 155 18.68 3.75 25.91
N VAL A 156 19.71 2.98 25.59
CA VAL A 156 20.89 2.79 26.47
C VAL A 156 21.63 4.11 26.68
N ASN A 157 21.82 4.91 25.62
CA ASN A 157 22.47 6.22 25.74
C ASN A 157 21.66 7.22 26.60
N MET A 158 20.32 7.17 26.51
CA MET A 158 19.46 8.05 27.32
C MET A 158 19.41 7.67 28.80
N GLN A 159 19.67 6.40 29.15
CA GLN A 159 19.72 5.95 30.54
C GLN A 159 21.10 6.18 31.21
N GLY A 160 22.11 6.44 30.40
CA GLY A 160 23.46 6.75 30.88
C GLY A 160 23.74 8.26 31.12
N LEU A 161 22.75 9.12 30.85
CA LEU A 161 22.73 10.55 31.12
C LEU A 161 21.86 10.85 32.33
#